data_3f2052efbffbd941220d1711960a66a8
#
_entry.id   3f2052efbffbd941220d1711960a66a8
#
_cell.length_a   1.000
_cell.length_b   1.000
_cell.length_c   1.000
_cell.angle_alpha   90.00
_cell.angle_beta   90.00
_cell.angle_gamma   90.00
#
_symmetry.space_group_name_H-M   'P 1'
#
loop_
_entity.id
_entity.type
_entity.pdbx_description
1 polymer ?
#
loop_
_entity_poly.entity_id
_entity_poly.type
_entity_poly.pdbx_seq_one_letter_code
_entity_poly.pdbx_strand_id
1 'polypeptide(L)'
;KLYVGTFDTSSMLECVGQFVNGNLLTRTPAQWKTQWEYLKTLMKALQATDPDGNGNPDTLAQTIKFSYKFVFENITISNIASAIRLLNYMRKAKQGFDLYVSEDGVNFQTITVDGFGDPYNHGLRVFATTDQGLCLGTANPFYGTQVWIKRKDS
;
A
#
# COMPACT_ATOMS: atom_id res chain seq x y z
N LYS A 1 13.46 -24.34 -10.97
CA LYS A 1 13.16 -23.58 -9.77
C LYS A 1 11.93 -22.72 -10.00
N LEU A 2 11.03 -22.66 -9.00
CA LEU A 2 9.87 -21.78 -8.99
C LEU A 2 10.19 -20.54 -8.12
N TYR A 3 9.97 -19.35 -8.67
CA TYR A 3 10.12 -18.11 -7.94
C TYR A 3 8.74 -17.49 -7.71
N VAL A 4 8.47 -17.05 -6.49
CA VAL A 4 7.20 -16.40 -6.10
C VAL A 4 7.51 -15.07 -5.47
N GLY A 5 7.06 -14.00 -6.12
CA GLY A 5 7.12 -12.64 -5.61
C GLY A 5 5.77 -12.18 -5.08
N THR A 6 5.77 -11.38 -4.04
CA THR A 6 4.56 -10.81 -3.46
C THR A 6 4.40 -9.34 -3.84
N PHE A 7 3.25 -8.79 -3.45
CA PHE A 7 2.94 -7.38 -3.52
C PHE A 7 2.58 -6.89 -2.12
N ASP A 8 3.32 -5.90 -1.63
CA ASP A 8 3.09 -5.30 -0.32
C ASP A 8 2.31 -3.98 -0.45
N THR A 9 1.04 -4.00 -0.06
CA THR A 9 0.19 -2.82 -0.05
C THR A 9 0.46 -1.89 1.13
N SER A 10 1.12 -2.36 2.19
CA SER A 10 1.40 -1.56 3.39
C SER A 10 2.38 -0.43 3.09
N SER A 11 3.38 -0.67 2.26
CA SER A 11 4.33 0.34 1.81
C SER A 11 3.66 1.46 1.01
N MET A 12 2.63 1.17 0.22
CA MET A 12 1.87 2.19 -0.51
C MET A 12 1.08 3.11 0.43
N LEU A 13 0.43 2.57 1.45
CA LEU A 13 -0.34 3.35 2.41
C LEU A 13 0.55 4.31 3.18
N GLU A 14 1.73 3.87 3.60
CA GLU A 14 2.69 4.74 4.26
C GLU A 14 3.20 5.84 3.33
N CYS A 15 3.52 5.49 2.09
CA CYS A 15 4.00 6.44 1.11
C CYS A 15 2.96 7.50 0.75
N VAL A 16 1.70 7.10 0.54
CA VAL A 16 0.61 8.06 0.32
C VAL A 16 0.42 8.94 1.55
N GLY A 17 0.49 8.37 2.75
CA GLY A 17 0.40 9.11 4.00
C GLY A 17 1.55 10.12 4.17
N GLN A 18 2.78 9.74 3.84
CA GLN A 18 3.95 10.63 3.86
C GLN A 18 3.83 11.75 2.84
N PHE A 19 3.38 11.41 1.62
CA PHE A 19 3.20 12.39 0.54
C PHE A 19 2.16 13.45 0.91
N VAL A 20 1.05 13.04 1.52
CA VAL A 20 -0.07 13.95 1.85
C VAL A 20 0.23 14.77 3.11
N ASN A 21 0.79 14.18 4.17
CA ASN A 21 0.85 14.83 5.49
C ASN A 21 1.99 14.34 6.42
N GLY A 22 3.02 13.75 5.89
CA GLY A 22 4.09 13.13 6.67
C GLY A 22 3.71 11.74 7.20
N ASN A 23 4.62 11.09 7.91
CA ASN A 23 4.52 9.67 8.24
C ASN A 23 3.22 9.30 8.99
N LEU A 24 2.39 8.48 8.34
CA LEU A 24 1.09 8.05 8.86
C LEU A 24 1.20 7.27 10.17
N LEU A 25 2.25 6.44 10.30
CA LEU A 25 2.42 5.52 11.42
C LEU A 25 3.05 6.16 12.65
N THR A 26 3.68 7.32 12.50
CA THR A 26 4.36 8.05 13.59
C THR A 26 3.64 9.31 14.03
N ARG A 27 2.44 9.58 13.50
CA ARG A 27 1.66 10.75 13.89
C ARG A 27 1.24 10.72 15.35
N THR A 28 1.36 11.90 15.98
CA THR A 28 0.83 12.11 17.32
C THR A 28 -0.71 12.16 17.30
N PRO A 29 -1.37 11.92 18.46
CA PRO A 29 -2.82 12.06 18.56
C PRO A 29 -3.33 13.46 18.16
N ALA A 30 -2.56 14.53 18.43
CA ALA A 30 -2.90 15.88 18.02
C ALA A 30 -2.89 16.04 16.49
N GLN A 31 -1.91 15.49 15.82
CA GLN A 31 -1.84 15.49 14.35
C GLN A 31 -3.00 14.70 13.72
N TRP A 32 -3.37 13.56 14.32
CA TRP A 32 -4.54 12.79 13.87
C TRP A 32 -5.84 13.60 14.04
N LYS A 33 -6.01 14.33 15.14
CA LYS A 33 -7.18 15.18 15.35
C LYS A 33 -7.27 16.29 14.30
N THR A 34 -6.16 16.95 14.00
CA THR A 34 -6.10 17.99 12.95
C THR A 34 -6.46 17.43 11.59
N GLN A 35 -5.94 16.25 11.23
CA GLN A 35 -6.25 15.57 9.98
C GLN A 35 -7.74 15.21 9.88
N TRP A 36 -8.31 14.78 10.99
CA TRP A 36 -9.72 14.44 11.06
C TRP A 36 -10.63 15.66 10.83
N GLU A 37 -10.29 16.79 11.42
CA GLU A 37 -11.04 18.05 11.20
C GLU A 37 -10.89 18.54 9.75
N TYR A 38 -9.69 18.42 9.17
CA TYR A 38 -9.46 18.72 7.76
C TYR A 38 -10.28 17.82 6.85
N LEU A 39 -10.29 16.50 7.09
CA LEU A 39 -11.08 15.55 6.33
C LEU A 39 -12.58 15.86 6.42
N LYS A 40 -13.09 16.16 7.60
CA LYS A 40 -14.50 16.59 7.77
C LYS A 40 -14.83 17.84 6.96
N THR A 41 -13.93 18.82 6.96
CA THR A 41 -14.12 20.07 6.22
C THR A 41 -14.12 19.81 4.71
N LEU A 42 -13.17 19.01 4.23
CA LEU A 42 -13.11 18.57 2.85
C LEU A 42 -14.38 17.82 2.42
N MET A 43 -14.84 16.89 3.26
CA MET A 43 -16.06 16.12 3.00
C MET A 43 -17.32 17.01 2.95
N LYS A 44 -17.41 18.01 3.84
CA LYS A 44 -18.50 18.99 3.78
C LYS A 44 -18.45 19.83 2.51
N ALA A 45 -17.27 20.27 2.09
CA ALA A 45 -17.09 21.01 0.84
C ALA A 45 -17.49 20.17 -0.37
N LEU A 46 -17.12 18.90 -0.41
CA LEU A 46 -17.48 17.97 -1.49
C LEU A 46 -18.97 17.59 -1.49
N GLN A 47 -19.62 17.54 -0.31
CA GLN A 47 -21.08 17.36 -0.22
C GLN A 47 -21.87 18.57 -0.74
N ALA A 48 -21.27 19.76 -0.70
CA ALA A 48 -21.90 20.98 -1.18
C ALA A 48 -21.82 21.15 -2.71
N THR A 49 -21.07 20.31 -3.40
CA THR A 49 -20.89 20.36 -4.84
C THR A 49 -21.72 19.31 -5.56
N ASP A 50 -22.97 19.62 -5.78
CA ASP A 50 -23.74 19.22 -6.96
C ASP A 50 -23.84 20.47 -7.85
N PRO A 51 -22.82 20.76 -8.66
CA PRO A 51 -22.73 22.04 -9.36
C PRO A 51 -23.79 22.20 -10.45
N ASP A 52 -24.39 21.11 -10.90
CA ASP A 52 -25.43 21.13 -11.94
C ASP A 52 -26.84 20.83 -11.42
N GLY A 53 -27.01 20.54 -10.13
CA GLY A 53 -28.30 20.32 -9.49
C GLY A 53 -29.10 19.15 -10.07
N ASN A 54 -28.45 18.25 -10.83
CA ASN A 54 -29.16 17.14 -11.50
C ASN A 54 -29.36 15.91 -10.60
N GLY A 55 -28.92 15.95 -9.35
CA GLY A 55 -29.01 14.87 -8.39
C GLY A 55 -28.10 13.68 -8.70
N ASN A 56 -27.22 13.81 -9.68
CA ASN A 56 -26.25 12.81 -10.10
C ASN A 56 -24.84 13.31 -9.76
N PRO A 57 -24.34 13.07 -8.55
CA PRO A 57 -23.00 13.51 -8.20
C PRO A 57 -21.97 12.87 -9.12
N ASP A 58 -20.98 13.65 -9.55
CA ASP A 58 -19.85 13.16 -10.31
C ASP A 58 -19.27 11.88 -9.70
N THR A 59 -18.77 10.98 -10.52
CA THR A 59 -18.26 9.65 -10.11
C THR A 59 -17.25 9.75 -8.98
N LEU A 60 -16.44 10.81 -8.96
CA LEU A 60 -15.50 11.09 -7.87
C LEU A 60 -16.22 11.47 -6.58
N ALA A 61 -17.23 12.35 -6.65
CA ALA A 61 -18.02 12.75 -5.49
C ALA A 61 -18.84 11.58 -4.92
N GLN A 62 -19.34 10.70 -5.78
CA GLN A 62 -20.02 9.45 -5.36
C GLN A 62 -19.06 8.51 -4.64
N THR A 63 -17.84 8.31 -5.17
CA THR A 63 -16.83 7.44 -4.57
C THR A 63 -16.40 7.98 -3.20
N ILE A 64 -16.21 9.29 -3.08
CA ILE A 64 -15.84 9.92 -1.81
C ILE A 64 -16.99 9.82 -0.81
N LYS A 65 -18.23 10.08 -1.24
CA LYS A 65 -19.42 9.94 -0.40
C LYS A 65 -19.63 8.51 0.08
N PHE A 66 -19.44 7.54 -0.80
CA PHE A 66 -19.50 6.11 -0.45
C PHE A 66 -18.42 5.74 0.56
N SER A 67 -17.18 6.17 0.33
CA SER A 67 -16.06 5.90 1.24
C SER A 67 -16.29 6.54 2.62
N TYR A 68 -16.79 7.75 2.65
CA TYR A 68 -17.18 8.43 3.88
C TYR A 68 -18.25 7.66 4.64
N LYS A 69 -19.35 7.33 3.95
CA LYS A 69 -20.46 6.57 4.52
C LYS A 69 -19.98 5.21 5.04
N PHE A 70 -19.19 4.49 4.25
CA PHE A 70 -18.61 3.20 4.65
C PHE A 70 -17.76 3.31 5.90
N VAL A 71 -16.87 4.31 5.99
CA VAL A 71 -15.99 4.49 7.14
C VAL A 71 -16.78 4.89 8.39
N PHE A 72 -17.75 5.81 8.27
CA PHE A 72 -18.43 6.38 9.43
C PHE A 72 -19.64 5.59 9.92
N GLU A 73 -20.39 4.97 9.04
CA GLU A 73 -21.51 4.12 9.42
C GLU A 73 -21.06 2.77 10.00
N ASN A 74 -19.83 2.35 9.71
CA ASN A 74 -19.25 1.09 10.20
C ASN A 74 -18.27 1.29 11.37
N ILE A 75 -18.23 2.47 12.00
CA ILE A 75 -17.43 2.69 13.23
C ILE A 75 -18.11 1.97 14.40
N THR A 76 -17.77 0.69 14.56
CA THR A 76 -18.08 -0.09 15.75
C THR A 76 -16.79 -0.25 16.59
N ILE A 77 -16.95 -0.53 17.90
CA ILE A 77 -15.80 -0.84 18.77
C ILE A 77 -14.96 -1.99 18.21
N SER A 78 -15.61 -3.00 17.61
CA SER A 78 -14.93 -4.11 16.96
C SER A 78 -14.10 -3.68 15.76
N ASN A 79 -14.63 -2.78 14.92
CA ASN A 79 -13.93 -2.29 13.75
C ASN A 79 -12.76 -1.37 14.10
N ILE A 80 -12.91 -0.55 15.15
CA ILE A 80 -11.81 0.25 15.72
C ILE A 80 -10.70 -0.67 16.25
N ALA A 81 -11.05 -1.70 17.01
CA ALA A 81 -10.09 -2.67 17.52
C ALA A 81 -9.36 -3.40 16.38
N SER A 82 -10.07 -3.77 15.31
CA SER A 82 -9.50 -4.39 14.12
C SER A 82 -8.57 -3.44 13.37
N ALA A 83 -8.92 -2.16 13.24
CA ALA A 83 -8.07 -1.14 12.64
C ALA A 83 -6.78 -0.93 13.46
N ILE A 84 -6.87 -0.89 14.79
CA ILE A 84 -5.71 -0.78 15.68
C ILE A 84 -4.80 -2.00 15.53
N ARG A 85 -5.36 -3.21 15.46
CA ARG A 85 -4.57 -4.44 15.22
C ARG A 85 -3.86 -4.39 13.89
N LEU A 86 -4.54 -3.96 12.83
CA LEU A 86 -3.97 -3.80 11.51
C LEU A 86 -2.81 -2.81 11.51
N LEU A 87 -3.00 -1.62 12.11
CA LEU A 87 -1.94 -0.61 12.23
C LEU A 87 -0.74 -1.13 13.03
N ASN A 88 -0.97 -1.85 14.14
CA ASN A 88 0.11 -2.45 14.91
C ASN A 88 0.86 -3.54 14.13
N TYR A 89 0.15 -4.33 13.31
CA TYR A 89 0.75 -5.30 12.42
C TYR A 89 1.62 -4.60 11.36
N MET A 90 1.09 -3.59 10.68
CA MET A 90 1.81 -2.84 9.66
C MET A 90 3.08 -2.16 10.20
N ARG A 91 3.04 -1.64 11.45
CA ARG A 91 4.23 -1.06 12.11
C ARG A 91 5.35 -2.07 12.38
N LYS A 92 5.02 -3.34 12.54
CA LYS A 92 5.96 -4.42 12.84
C LYS A 92 6.40 -5.19 11.61
N ALA A 93 5.60 -5.15 10.53
CA ALA A 93 5.93 -5.81 9.28
C ALA A 93 7.12 -5.11 8.61
N LYS A 94 7.99 -5.88 8.03
CA LYS A 94 8.98 -5.35 7.09
C LYS A 94 8.24 -4.96 5.83
N GLN A 95 8.48 -3.74 5.38
CA GLN A 95 7.85 -3.21 4.17
C GLN A 95 8.68 -3.58 2.94
N GLY A 96 8.01 -3.64 1.80
CA GLY A 96 8.57 -4.07 0.54
C GLY A 96 8.12 -5.48 0.16
N PHE A 97 8.31 -5.86 -1.09
CA PHE A 97 7.92 -7.19 -1.54
C PHE A 97 8.74 -8.31 -0.87
N ASP A 98 8.12 -9.48 -0.78
CA ASP A 98 8.82 -10.72 -0.46
C ASP A 98 9.14 -11.48 -1.74
N LEU A 99 10.24 -12.22 -1.73
CA LEU A 99 10.62 -13.14 -2.79
C LEU A 99 11.02 -14.49 -2.18
N TYR A 100 10.42 -15.53 -2.71
CA TYR A 100 10.65 -16.91 -2.33
C TYR A 100 11.10 -17.74 -3.53
N VAL A 101 11.86 -18.79 -3.26
CA VAL A 101 12.26 -19.78 -4.27
C VAL A 101 11.96 -21.20 -3.77
N SER A 102 11.53 -22.06 -4.69
CA SER A 102 11.31 -23.48 -4.44
C SER A 102 11.95 -24.33 -5.53
N GLU A 103 12.52 -25.47 -5.14
CA GLU A 103 13.03 -26.49 -6.06
C GLU A 103 11.93 -27.47 -6.46
N ASP A 104 11.01 -27.78 -5.55
CA ASP A 104 10.00 -28.83 -5.66
C ASP A 104 8.55 -28.30 -5.77
N GLY A 105 8.35 -26.98 -5.65
CA GLY A 105 7.04 -26.34 -5.66
C GLY A 105 6.25 -26.48 -4.35
N VAL A 106 6.81 -27.09 -3.33
CA VAL A 106 6.17 -27.33 -2.03
C VAL A 106 6.94 -26.64 -0.90
N ASN A 107 8.27 -26.81 -0.88
CA ASN A 107 9.14 -26.20 0.12
C ASN A 107 9.75 -24.93 -0.40
N PHE A 108 9.51 -23.80 0.28
CA PHE A 108 9.97 -22.48 -0.13
C PHE A 108 11.07 -21.97 0.79
N GLN A 109 12.09 -21.40 0.19
CA GLN A 109 13.15 -20.65 0.87
C GLN A 109 12.96 -19.16 0.62
N THR A 110 13.15 -18.36 1.66
CA THR A 110 13.05 -16.90 1.56
C THR A 110 14.33 -16.34 0.97
N ILE A 111 14.20 -15.48 -0.06
CA ILE A 111 15.30 -14.70 -0.63
C ILE A 111 15.34 -13.33 0.00
N THR A 112 14.20 -12.64 0.07
CA THR A 112 14.03 -11.36 0.76
C THR A 112 12.61 -11.22 1.30
N VAL A 113 12.43 -10.35 2.31
CA VAL A 113 11.13 -9.94 2.89
C VAL A 113 11.07 -8.43 3.12
N ASP A 114 11.89 -7.67 2.40
CA ASP A 114 12.05 -6.23 2.60
C ASP A 114 12.33 -5.48 1.28
N GLY A 115 11.85 -6.01 0.14
CA GLY A 115 12.02 -5.37 -1.16
C GLY A 115 13.47 -5.25 -1.62
N PHE A 116 14.35 -6.18 -1.21
CA PHE A 116 15.81 -6.09 -1.35
C PHE A 116 16.42 -4.88 -0.60
N GLY A 117 15.93 -4.61 0.60
CA GLY A 117 16.38 -3.51 1.45
C GLY A 117 15.77 -2.15 1.10
N ASP A 118 14.80 -2.14 0.20
CA ASP A 118 14.09 -0.94 -0.21
C ASP A 118 12.57 -1.09 0.05
N PRO A 119 12.04 -0.45 1.11
CA PRO A 119 10.62 -0.57 1.47
C PRO A 119 9.67 -0.01 0.41
N TYR A 120 10.15 0.80 -0.52
CA TYR A 120 9.36 1.36 -1.61
C TYR A 120 9.25 0.43 -2.83
N ASN A 121 10.02 -0.63 -2.87
CA ASN A 121 9.83 -1.75 -3.79
C ASN A 121 8.64 -2.59 -3.34
N HIS A 122 7.42 -2.13 -3.59
CA HIS A 122 6.22 -2.75 -3.06
C HIS A 122 5.74 -3.99 -3.84
N GLY A 123 6.34 -4.32 -4.96
CA GLY A 123 5.97 -5.51 -5.70
C GLY A 123 7.02 -5.98 -6.69
N LEU A 124 7.05 -7.29 -6.95
CA LEU A 124 7.71 -7.89 -8.09
C LEU A 124 6.68 -8.13 -9.19
N ARG A 125 6.85 -7.46 -10.33
CA ARG A 125 5.88 -7.54 -11.44
C ARG A 125 6.38 -8.32 -12.64
N VAL A 126 7.67 -8.38 -12.84
CA VAL A 126 8.26 -8.96 -14.02
C VAL A 126 9.36 -9.96 -13.64
N PHE A 127 9.28 -11.13 -14.21
CA PHE A 127 10.29 -12.16 -14.20
C PHE A 127 10.65 -12.48 -15.64
N ALA A 128 11.91 -12.35 -16.01
CA ALA A 128 12.38 -12.65 -17.35
C ALA A 128 13.65 -13.49 -17.31
N THR A 129 13.64 -14.64 -17.96
CA THR A 129 14.83 -15.47 -18.14
C THR A 129 15.65 -14.95 -19.31
N THR A 130 16.92 -14.71 -19.08
CA THR A 130 17.88 -14.25 -20.08
C THR A 130 19.08 -15.21 -20.15
N ASP A 131 19.95 -15.02 -21.13
CA ASP A 131 21.19 -15.79 -21.23
C ASP A 131 22.11 -15.56 -20.04
N GLN A 132 22.02 -14.40 -19.40
CA GLN A 132 22.83 -14.05 -18.22
C GLN A 132 22.22 -14.53 -16.91
N GLY A 133 20.93 -14.83 -16.86
CA GLY A 133 20.24 -15.28 -15.65
C GLY A 133 18.79 -14.84 -15.59
N LEU A 134 18.23 -14.88 -14.38
CA LEU A 134 16.87 -14.44 -14.10
C LEU A 134 16.87 -12.95 -13.76
N CYS A 135 16.18 -12.15 -14.58
CA CYS A 135 15.93 -10.74 -14.34
C CYS A 135 14.61 -10.54 -13.60
N LEU A 136 14.60 -9.65 -12.64
CA LEU A 136 13.47 -9.30 -11.80
C LEU A 136 13.21 -7.80 -11.91
N GLY A 137 12.00 -7.40 -12.24
CA GLY A 137 11.57 -5.99 -12.29
C GLY A 137 10.66 -5.66 -11.12
N THR A 138 11.02 -4.62 -10.35
CA THR A 138 10.25 -4.17 -9.20
C THR A 138 9.19 -3.15 -9.60
N ALA A 139 8.12 -3.07 -8.82
CA ALA A 139 7.18 -1.97 -8.85
C ALA A 139 7.53 -0.98 -7.74
N ASN A 140 8.08 0.17 -8.13
CA ASN A 140 8.40 1.27 -7.23
C ASN A 140 7.81 2.57 -7.79
N PRO A 141 6.72 3.11 -7.18
CA PRO A 141 6.02 4.27 -7.73
C PRO A 141 6.72 5.61 -7.45
N PHE A 142 7.75 5.63 -6.60
CA PHE A 142 8.38 6.87 -6.15
C PHE A 142 9.56 7.29 -7.00
N TYR A 143 10.46 6.36 -7.31
CA TYR A 143 11.66 6.67 -8.09
C TYR A 143 11.96 5.65 -9.19
N GLY A 144 10.95 4.84 -9.52
CA GLY A 144 10.97 4.00 -10.71
C GLY A 144 11.40 2.56 -10.45
N THR A 145 11.19 1.74 -11.46
CA THR A 145 11.50 0.31 -11.45
C THR A 145 12.99 0.07 -11.28
N GLN A 146 13.33 -0.79 -10.33
CA GLN A 146 14.67 -1.36 -10.23
C GLN A 146 14.70 -2.71 -10.96
N VAL A 147 15.81 -2.99 -11.62
CA VAL A 147 16.06 -4.28 -12.28
C VAL A 147 17.17 -5.01 -11.54
N TRP A 148 16.83 -6.20 -11.07
CA TRP A 148 17.74 -7.10 -10.37
C TRP A 148 18.03 -8.31 -11.23
N ILE A 149 19.25 -8.83 -11.17
CA ILE A 149 19.64 -10.03 -11.91
C ILE A 149 20.25 -11.07 -10.97
N LYS A 150 19.69 -12.27 -11.00
CA LYS A 150 20.34 -13.46 -10.46
C LYS A 150 21.12 -14.13 -11.57
N ARG A 151 22.44 -14.05 -11.53
CA ARG A 151 23.32 -14.68 -12.53
C ARG A 151 23.26 -16.21 -12.44
N LYS A 152 23.53 -16.89 -13.57
CA LYS A 152 23.50 -18.35 -13.65
C LYS A 152 24.57 -19.01 -12.78
N ASP A 153 25.69 -18.34 -12.55
CA ASP A 153 26.87 -18.86 -11.87
C ASP A 153 26.96 -18.44 -10.37
N SER A 154 25.89 -17.92 -9.81
CA SER A 154 25.80 -17.49 -8.41
C SER A 154 24.81 -18.32 -7.59
#